data_b17fca79e11be43316a2268d7a4aa4d1
#
_entry.id   b17fca79e11be43316a2268d7a4aa4d1
#
_cell.length_a   1.000
_cell.length_b   1.000
_cell.length_c   1.000
_cell.angle_alpha   90.00
_cell.angle_beta   90.00
_cell.angle_gamma   90.00
#
_symmetry.space_group_name_H-M   'P 1'
#
loop_
_entity.id
_entity.type
_entity.pdbx_description
1 polymer ?
#
loop_
_entity_poly.entity_id
_entity_poly.type
_entity_poly.pdbx_seq_one_letter_code
_entity_poly.pdbx_strand_id
1 'polypeptide(L)'
;ALHKLPGELSGGMKQRVGIARCLAMQPKVLLMDEPFGALDALTRAHLQDSLMEIQQQLGNTVIMITHDVDEAVLLSDRIVMMTNGPAASIGEVLPIDLPRPRNRVVLADDPDFNNYRQQVLRFLYEKQKNPTAKAA
;
A
#
# COMPACT_ATOMS: atom_id res chain seq x y z
N ALA A 1 0.66 -26.85 -2.05
CA ALA A 1 1.34 -25.90 -2.96
C ALA A 1 2.86 -26.13 -3.04
N LEU A 2 3.47 -26.78 -2.06
CA LEU A 2 4.93 -27.01 -2.00
C LEU A 2 5.51 -27.79 -3.19
N HIS A 3 4.70 -28.55 -3.89
CA HIS A 3 5.12 -29.37 -5.04
C HIS A 3 4.66 -28.83 -6.39
N LYS A 4 4.02 -27.65 -6.43
CA LYS A 4 3.55 -27.02 -7.66
C LYS A 4 4.64 -26.21 -8.33
N LEU A 5 4.73 -26.31 -9.65
CA LEU A 5 5.57 -25.43 -10.47
C LEU A 5 4.96 -24.03 -10.54
N PRO A 6 5.76 -22.99 -10.78
CA PRO A 6 5.27 -21.62 -10.88
C PRO A 6 4.12 -21.43 -11.89
N GLY A 7 4.10 -22.19 -12.97
CA GLY A 7 3.03 -22.17 -13.97
C GLY A 7 1.67 -22.68 -13.46
N GLU A 8 1.68 -23.51 -12.44
CA GLU A 8 0.48 -24.15 -11.85
C GLU A 8 -0.14 -23.33 -10.71
N LEU A 9 0.50 -22.23 -10.34
CA LEU A 9 0.03 -21.35 -9.29
C LEU A 9 -0.95 -20.30 -9.85
N SER A 10 -2.03 -20.03 -9.10
CA SER A 10 -2.91 -18.90 -9.40
C SER A 10 -2.15 -17.57 -9.22
N GLY A 11 -2.68 -16.47 -9.79
CA GLY A 11 -2.08 -15.13 -9.64
C GLY A 11 -1.88 -14.75 -8.18
N GLY A 12 -2.89 -14.97 -7.33
CA GLY A 12 -2.79 -14.72 -5.90
C GLY A 12 -1.78 -15.61 -5.16
N MET A 13 -1.63 -16.87 -5.58
CA MET A 13 -0.58 -17.74 -5.02
C MET A 13 0.81 -17.26 -5.41
N LYS A 14 1.01 -16.83 -6.66
CA LYS A 14 2.28 -16.24 -7.13
C LYS A 14 2.64 -15.00 -6.32
N GLN A 15 1.67 -14.11 -6.06
CA GLN A 15 1.91 -12.93 -5.24
C GLN A 15 2.31 -13.28 -3.82
N ARG A 16 1.60 -14.20 -3.15
CA ARG A 16 1.96 -14.66 -1.80
C ARG A 16 3.36 -15.26 -1.73
N VAL A 17 3.71 -16.10 -2.70
CA VAL A 17 5.07 -16.67 -2.79
C VAL A 17 6.11 -15.57 -3.02
N GLY A 18 5.83 -14.59 -3.87
CA GLY A 18 6.71 -13.46 -4.11
C GLY A 18 7.00 -12.66 -2.83
N ILE A 19 5.96 -12.30 -2.09
CA ILE A 19 6.08 -11.59 -0.82
C ILE A 19 6.86 -12.42 0.21
N ALA A 20 6.52 -13.70 0.36
CA ALA A 20 7.21 -14.60 1.30
C ALA A 20 8.70 -14.73 0.98
N ARG A 21 9.08 -14.84 -0.31
CA ARG A 21 10.48 -14.87 -0.74
C ARG A 21 11.23 -13.59 -0.37
N CYS A 22 10.62 -12.43 -0.61
CA CYS A 22 11.24 -11.16 -0.27
C CYS A 22 11.45 -11.02 1.24
N LEU A 23 10.45 -11.40 2.03
CA LEU A 23 10.52 -11.33 3.49
C LEU A 23 11.53 -12.33 4.09
N ALA A 24 11.67 -13.52 3.50
CA ALA A 24 12.63 -14.53 3.95
C ALA A 24 14.09 -14.06 3.86
N MET A 25 14.39 -13.11 2.99
CA MET A 25 15.72 -12.50 2.88
C MET A 25 16.01 -11.46 3.97
N GLN A 26 15.05 -11.12 4.80
CA GLN A 26 15.15 -10.08 5.85
C GLN A 26 15.77 -8.77 5.34
N PRO A 27 15.23 -8.16 4.28
CA PRO A 27 15.82 -6.98 3.68
C PRO A 27 15.70 -5.77 4.62
N LYS A 28 16.68 -4.86 4.57
CA LYS A 28 16.58 -3.57 5.26
C LYS A 28 15.54 -2.66 4.60
N VAL A 29 15.40 -2.75 3.29
CA VAL A 29 14.42 -2.03 2.48
C VAL A 29 13.68 -3.03 1.60
N LEU A 30 12.36 -3.04 1.68
CA LEU A 30 11.48 -3.86 0.87
C LEU A 30 10.71 -2.97 -0.10
N LEU A 31 10.84 -3.27 -1.39
CA LEU A 31 10.11 -2.59 -2.46
C LEU A 31 8.99 -3.49 -2.98
N MET A 32 7.77 -2.98 -3.02
CA MET A 32 6.61 -3.71 -3.50
C MET A 32 5.82 -2.86 -4.50
N ASP A 33 5.48 -3.45 -5.64
CA ASP A 33 4.67 -2.83 -6.68
C ASP A 33 3.34 -3.58 -6.79
N GLU A 34 2.24 -2.90 -6.42
CA GLU A 34 0.87 -3.42 -6.41
C GLU A 34 0.75 -4.83 -5.78
N PRO A 35 1.30 -5.06 -4.58
CA PRO A 35 1.51 -6.41 -4.05
C PRO A 35 0.23 -7.19 -3.79
N PHE A 36 -0.92 -6.51 -3.69
CA PHE A 36 -2.20 -7.13 -3.35
C PHE A 36 -3.24 -7.06 -4.47
N GLY A 37 -2.88 -6.50 -5.64
CA GLY A 37 -3.80 -6.20 -6.73
C GLY A 37 -4.55 -7.42 -7.31
N ALA A 38 -3.92 -8.60 -7.34
CA ALA A 38 -4.53 -9.82 -7.89
C ALA A 38 -5.26 -10.69 -6.85
N LEU A 39 -5.46 -10.18 -5.62
CA LEU A 39 -6.07 -10.94 -4.53
C LEU A 39 -7.55 -10.57 -4.35
N ASP A 40 -8.36 -11.56 -3.97
CA ASP A 40 -9.71 -11.33 -3.45
C ASP A 40 -9.67 -10.56 -2.12
N ALA A 41 -10.78 -9.93 -1.74
CA ALA A 41 -10.82 -9.00 -0.61
C ALA A 41 -10.39 -9.63 0.71
N LEU A 42 -10.81 -10.86 1.00
CA LEU A 42 -10.50 -11.53 2.27
C LEU A 42 -9.03 -11.95 2.33
N THR A 43 -8.52 -12.56 1.27
CA THR A 43 -7.11 -12.95 1.15
C THR A 43 -6.20 -11.73 1.22
N ARG A 44 -6.58 -10.62 0.56
CA ARG A 44 -5.89 -9.34 0.65
C ARG A 44 -5.81 -8.84 2.07
N ALA A 45 -6.94 -8.79 2.79
CA ALA A 45 -6.99 -8.36 4.17
C ALA A 45 -6.04 -9.17 5.08
N HIS A 46 -6.10 -10.48 5.00
CA HIS A 46 -5.22 -11.36 5.80
C HIS A 46 -3.74 -11.15 5.48
N LEU A 47 -3.40 -10.96 4.21
CA LEU A 47 -2.01 -10.76 3.82
C LEU A 47 -1.48 -9.37 4.22
N GLN A 48 -2.31 -8.34 4.17
CA GLN A 48 -1.99 -7.01 4.68
C GLN A 48 -1.75 -7.03 6.20
N ASP A 49 -2.60 -7.72 6.95
CA ASP A 49 -2.44 -7.87 8.40
C ASP A 49 -1.13 -8.59 8.74
N SER A 50 -0.84 -9.69 8.03
CA SER A 50 0.43 -10.43 8.18
C SER A 50 1.65 -9.57 7.84
N LEU A 51 1.57 -8.74 6.79
CA LEU A 51 2.66 -7.83 6.41
C LEU A 51 2.93 -6.80 7.51
N MET A 52 1.87 -6.22 8.10
CA MET A 52 2.01 -5.27 9.20
C MET A 52 2.68 -5.90 10.42
N GLU A 53 2.29 -7.11 10.80
CA GLU A 53 2.91 -7.86 11.90
C GLU A 53 4.39 -8.15 11.65
N ILE A 54 4.72 -8.64 10.46
CA ILE A 54 6.12 -8.96 10.10
C ILE A 54 6.96 -7.70 10.05
N GLN A 55 6.47 -6.63 9.45
CA GLN A 55 7.18 -5.35 9.40
C GLN A 55 7.45 -4.79 10.80
N GLN A 56 6.49 -4.91 11.70
CA GLN A 56 6.65 -4.49 13.09
C GLN A 56 7.74 -5.30 13.81
N GLN A 57 7.84 -6.59 13.53
CA GLN A 57 8.87 -7.47 14.11
C GLN A 57 10.25 -7.21 13.50
N LEU A 58 10.34 -7.03 12.20
CA LEU A 58 11.62 -6.82 11.49
C LEU A 58 12.14 -5.40 11.61
N GLY A 59 11.27 -4.40 11.76
CA GLY A 59 11.63 -2.98 11.80
C GLY A 59 12.25 -2.48 10.49
N ASN A 60 11.99 -3.16 9.37
CA ASN A 60 12.52 -2.77 8.07
C ASN A 60 11.73 -1.61 7.44
N THR A 61 12.34 -0.93 6.47
CA THR A 61 11.66 0.09 5.68
C THR A 61 10.93 -0.58 4.52
N VAL A 62 9.65 -0.26 4.36
CA VAL A 62 8.81 -0.75 3.25
C VAL A 62 8.42 0.43 2.37
N ILE A 63 8.67 0.31 1.07
CA ILE A 63 8.18 1.24 0.05
C ILE A 63 7.22 0.45 -0.83
N MET A 64 5.97 0.89 -0.90
CA MET A 64 4.92 0.21 -1.64
C MET A 64 4.26 1.16 -2.64
N ILE A 65 4.07 0.69 -3.85
CA ILE A 65 3.27 1.37 -4.86
C ILE A 65 1.89 0.73 -4.84
N THR A 66 0.87 1.55 -4.72
CA THR A 66 -0.53 1.13 -4.77
C THR A 66 -1.42 2.25 -5.31
N HIS A 67 -2.54 1.88 -5.90
CA HIS A 67 -3.63 2.80 -6.27
C HIS A 67 -4.83 2.71 -5.33
N ASP A 68 -4.79 1.82 -4.34
CA ASP A 68 -5.83 1.65 -3.34
C ASP A 68 -5.62 2.60 -2.16
N VAL A 69 -6.56 3.55 -1.99
CA VAL A 69 -6.47 4.59 -0.96
C VAL A 69 -6.58 4.02 0.45
N ASP A 70 -7.47 3.05 0.65
CA ASP A 70 -7.66 2.43 1.96
C ASP A 70 -6.43 1.62 2.39
N GLU A 71 -5.80 0.93 1.43
CA GLU A 71 -4.54 0.23 1.63
C GLU A 71 -3.41 1.19 1.99
N ALA A 72 -3.28 2.30 1.26
CA ALA A 72 -2.26 3.29 1.52
C ALA A 72 -2.37 3.88 2.94
N VAL A 73 -3.58 4.26 3.38
CA VAL A 73 -3.79 4.82 4.72
C VAL A 73 -3.59 3.76 5.81
N LEU A 74 -4.06 2.52 5.59
CA LEU A 74 -3.94 1.44 6.57
C LEU A 74 -2.49 1.05 6.83
N LEU A 75 -1.68 0.93 5.78
CA LEU A 75 -0.37 0.29 5.88
C LEU A 75 0.78 1.27 6.10
N SER A 76 0.68 2.53 5.66
CA SER A 76 1.82 3.43 5.62
C SER A 76 1.92 4.39 6.80
N ASP A 77 3.13 4.86 7.08
CA ASP A 77 3.42 5.96 7.99
C ASP A 77 3.51 7.30 7.23
N ARG A 78 3.72 7.23 5.90
CA ARG A 78 3.68 8.37 4.97
C ARG A 78 3.17 7.94 3.62
N ILE A 79 2.31 8.76 3.03
CA ILE A 79 1.84 8.59 1.66
C ILE A 79 2.49 9.65 0.80
N VAL A 80 3.19 9.22 -0.25
CA VAL A 80 3.76 10.10 -1.28
C VAL A 80 2.81 10.09 -2.47
N MET A 81 2.11 11.18 -2.66
CA MET A 81 1.15 11.33 -3.76
C MET A 81 1.84 11.91 -4.99
N MET A 82 1.76 11.19 -6.09
CA MET A 82 2.37 11.57 -7.36
C MET A 82 1.41 12.37 -8.23
N THR A 83 1.93 13.35 -8.96
CA THR A 83 1.16 14.08 -9.98
C THR A 83 1.00 13.24 -11.25
N ASN A 84 0.00 13.57 -12.07
CA ASN A 84 -0.21 12.94 -13.38
C ASN A 84 0.64 13.63 -14.47
N GLY A 85 0.81 12.90 -15.57
CA GLY A 85 1.36 13.45 -16.82
C GLY A 85 2.78 12.99 -17.13
N PRO A 86 3.31 13.42 -18.30
CA PRO A 86 4.62 12.97 -18.79
C PRO A 86 5.80 13.43 -17.91
N ALA A 87 5.60 14.46 -17.08
CA ALA A 87 6.56 14.95 -16.09
C ALA A 87 6.03 14.74 -14.66
N ALA A 88 5.58 13.52 -14.36
CA ALA A 88 5.10 13.18 -13.02
C ALA A 88 6.16 13.47 -11.95
N SER A 89 5.74 14.08 -10.86
CA SER A 89 6.60 14.45 -9.74
C SER A 89 5.86 14.22 -8.41
N ILE A 90 6.57 14.36 -7.31
CA ILE A 90 5.94 14.36 -5.99
C ILE A 90 5.04 15.59 -5.88
N GLY A 91 3.75 15.37 -5.70
CA GLY A 91 2.76 16.43 -5.52
C GLY A 91 2.58 16.81 -4.07
N GLU A 92 2.47 15.81 -3.20
CA GLU A 92 2.30 16.01 -1.76
C GLU A 92 2.83 14.80 -0.99
N VAL A 93 3.33 15.03 0.22
CA VAL A 93 3.70 13.98 1.18
C VAL A 93 2.80 14.13 2.40
N LEU A 94 1.96 13.14 2.66
CA LEU A 94 1.02 13.12 3.77
C LEU A 94 1.53 12.18 4.86
N PRO A 95 1.92 12.67 6.04
CA PRO A 95 2.21 11.83 7.19
C PRO A 95 0.91 11.22 7.74
N ILE A 96 0.97 9.94 8.12
CA ILE A 96 -0.15 9.19 8.68
C ILE A 96 0.17 8.89 10.15
N ASP A 97 -0.39 9.67 11.04
CA ASP A 97 -0.16 9.57 12.49
C ASP A 97 -1.26 8.72 13.16
N LEU A 98 -1.46 7.51 12.64
CA LEU A 98 -2.34 6.53 13.24
C LEU A 98 -1.52 5.56 14.09
N PRO A 99 -1.93 5.29 15.34
CA PRO A 99 -1.20 4.38 16.22
C PRO A 99 -1.14 2.96 15.67
N ARG A 100 -0.08 2.24 16.01
CA ARG A 100 0.08 0.82 15.72
C ARG A 100 -0.05 -0.01 17.01
N PRO A 101 -0.53 -1.26 16.97
CA PRO A 101 -1.00 -1.99 15.78
C PRO A 101 -2.32 -1.46 15.24
N ARG A 102 -2.50 -1.47 13.93
CA ARG A 102 -3.71 -1.00 13.26
C ARG A 102 -4.67 -2.16 13.00
N ASN A 103 -5.90 -2.02 13.48
CA ASN A 103 -6.97 -2.98 13.26
C ASN A 103 -8.00 -2.37 12.28
N ARG A 104 -8.17 -3.00 11.11
CA ARG A 104 -9.04 -2.49 10.05
C ARG A 104 -10.50 -2.36 10.46
N VAL A 105 -10.99 -3.25 11.35
CA VAL A 105 -12.38 -3.21 11.81
C VAL A 105 -12.61 -2.00 12.72
N VAL A 106 -11.66 -1.74 13.61
CA VAL A 106 -11.70 -0.57 14.50
C VAL A 106 -11.53 0.73 13.72
N LEU A 107 -10.60 0.74 12.75
CA LEU A 107 -10.32 1.93 11.94
C LEU A 107 -11.43 2.26 10.94
N ALA A 108 -12.31 1.33 10.59
CA ALA A 108 -13.43 1.58 9.67
C ALA A 108 -14.33 2.74 10.15
N ASP A 109 -14.53 2.87 11.45
CA ASP A 109 -15.33 3.92 12.07
C ASP A 109 -14.48 5.05 12.69
N ASP A 110 -13.15 4.98 12.53
CA ASP A 110 -12.23 5.96 13.10
C ASP A 110 -12.25 7.28 12.31
N PRO A 111 -12.51 8.44 12.97
CA PRO A 111 -12.57 9.73 12.27
C PRO A 111 -11.24 10.15 11.65
N ASP A 112 -10.11 9.83 12.27
CA ASP A 112 -8.79 10.20 11.75
C ASP A 112 -8.44 9.36 10.52
N PHE A 113 -8.73 8.06 10.53
CA PHE A 113 -8.58 7.21 9.36
C PHE A 113 -9.40 7.74 8.18
N ASN A 114 -10.67 8.07 8.41
CA ASN A 114 -11.56 8.61 7.38
C ASN A 114 -11.10 9.99 6.88
N ASN A 115 -10.53 10.82 7.76
CA ASN A 115 -9.97 12.11 7.38
C ASN A 115 -8.74 11.96 6.47
N TYR A 116 -7.80 11.07 6.78
CA TYR A 116 -6.65 10.77 5.91
C TYR A 116 -7.11 10.25 4.54
N ARG A 117 -8.06 9.32 4.54
CA ARG A 117 -8.68 8.80 3.32
C ARG A 117 -9.25 9.92 2.44
N GLN A 118 -10.00 10.85 3.03
CA GLN A 118 -10.57 11.99 2.31
C GLN A 118 -9.48 12.93 1.76
N GLN A 119 -8.40 13.17 2.49
CA GLN A 119 -7.28 13.99 2.02
C GLN A 119 -6.64 13.40 0.77
N VAL A 120 -6.36 12.09 0.77
CA VAL A 120 -5.81 11.39 -0.40
C VAL A 120 -6.77 11.45 -1.58
N LEU A 121 -8.06 11.16 -1.38
CA LEU A 121 -9.07 11.24 -2.43
C LEU A 121 -9.17 12.65 -3.02
N ARG A 122 -9.18 13.68 -2.18
CA ARG A 122 -9.22 15.08 -2.64
C ARG A 122 -8.03 15.41 -3.52
N PHE A 123 -6.81 15.04 -3.11
CA PHE A 123 -5.62 15.24 -3.92
C PHE A 123 -5.75 14.57 -5.29
N LEU A 124 -6.16 13.30 -5.32
CA LEU A 124 -6.31 12.55 -6.57
C LEU A 124 -7.33 13.21 -7.51
N TYR A 125 -8.49 13.61 -7.00
CA TYR A 125 -9.54 14.25 -7.80
C TYR A 125 -9.16 15.66 -8.27
N GLU A 126 -8.54 16.47 -7.45
CA GLU A 126 -8.14 17.85 -7.81
C GLU A 126 -7.02 17.85 -8.84
N LYS A 127 -6.04 16.96 -8.71
CA LYS A 127 -4.93 16.86 -9.66
C LYS A 127 -5.31 16.24 -11.00
N GLN A 128 -6.32 15.39 -11.04
CA GLN A 128 -6.87 14.88 -12.28
C GLN A 128 -7.64 15.94 -13.08
N LYS A 129 -8.28 16.91 -12.40
CA LYS A 129 -9.05 17.98 -13.06
C LYS A 129 -8.18 19.12 -13.60
N ASN A 130 -6.96 19.31 -13.11
CA ASN A 130 -6.07 20.42 -13.51
C ASN A 130 -4.68 19.91 -13.90
N PRO A 131 -4.51 19.25 -15.07
CA PRO A 131 -3.18 18.85 -15.55
C PRO A 131 -2.28 20.02 -15.96
N THR A 132 -2.81 21.26 -16.04
CA THR A 132 -2.11 22.43 -16.62
C THR A 132 -1.81 23.56 -15.61
N ALA A 133 -2.10 23.42 -14.34
CA ALA A 133 -1.98 24.50 -13.38
C ALA A 133 -0.60 24.57 -12.68
N LYS A 134 0.53 24.27 -13.36
CA LYS A 134 1.87 24.74 -12.96
C LYS A 134 2.88 24.53 -14.08
N ALA A 135 2.76 25.36 -15.10
CA ALA A 135 3.87 25.75 -15.98
C ALA A 135 3.77 27.29 -16.13
N ALA A 136 4.13 27.97 -15.07
CA ALA A 136 4.46 29.39 -15.07
C ALA A 136 5.41 29.65 -13.92
#